data_99eaf3379dd02ac3b4174ed329626e79
#
_entry.id   99eaf3379dd02ac3b4174ed329626e79
#
_cell.length_a   1.000
_cell.length_b   1.000
_cell.length_c   1.000
_cell.angle_alpha   90.00
_cell.angle_beta   90.00
_cell.angle_gamma   90.00
#
_symmetry.space_group_name_H-M   'P 1'
#
loop_
_entity.id
_entity.type
_entity.pdbx_description
1 polymer ?
#
loop_
_entity_poly.entity_id
_entity_poly.type
_entity_poly.pdbx_seq_one_letter_code
_entity_poly.pdbx_strand_id
1 'polypeptide(L)'
;MKIDFQKKTDTLFLGPGLGSISAERLEGLVSFHGYLATGAFIGMQMSALGRRLLGLENGERIHVVCETINCLPDPFQYLDGCTVGNKGLIIEDTGKMAVTITKHAPPNEDAPGVRIVLDANKTKHYPKLHAWYMKTGKVPHDETIETLIEAGENVYSYERVSVPVPGRIEKIITICSDCGESFVRNKTNCDYCPDCRKEKL
;
A
#
# COMPACT_ATOMS: atom_id res chain seq x y z
N MET A 1 14.90 -11.25 -13.21
CA MET A 1 15.61 -12.12 -12.23
C MET A 1 14.72 -13.31 -11.90
N LYS A 2 15.16 -14.53 -12.19
CA LYS A 2 14.54 -15.71 -11.58
C LYS A 2 15.18 -15.83 -10.20
N ILE A 3 14.43 -15.47 -9.16
CA ILE A 3 14.85 -15.77 -7.79
C ILE A 3 14.67 -17.27 -7.64
N ASP A 4 15.77 -18.00 -7.74
CA ASP A 4 15.76 -19.46 -7.63
C ASP A 4 15.87 -19.82 -6.15
N PHE A 5 14.73 -20.13 -5.52
CA PHE A 5 14.69 -20.64 -4.17
C PHE A 5 14.85 -22.16 -4.20
N GLN A 6 15.97 -22.67 -3.69
CA GLN A 6 16.24 -24.12 -3.62
C GLN A 6 15.39 -24.83 -2.55
N LYS A 7 14.82 -24.09 -1.58
CA LYS A 7 13.95 -24.63 -0.50
C LYS A 7 12.87 -23.61 -0.12
N LYS A 8 11.68 -24.10 0.29
CA LYS A 8 10.58 -23.25 0.85
C LYS A 8 10.97 -22.47 2.12
N THR A 9 12.07 -22.85 2.79
CA THR A 9 12.62 -22.17 3.96
C THR A 9 13.55 -21.02 3.61
N ASP A 10 13.90 -20.85 2.32
CA ASP A 10 14.78 -19.78 1.88
C ASP A 10 14.09 -18.42 2.09
N THR A 11 14.90 -17.41 2.37
CA THR A 11 14.42 -16.04 2.57
C THR A 11 15.11 -15.09 1.61
N LEU A 12 14.38 -14.08 1.15
CA LEU A 12 14.93 -12.95 0.43
C LEU A 12 15.17 -11.80 1.41
N PHE A 13 16.39 -11.28 1.45
CA PHE A 13 16.74 -10.09 2.19
C PHE A 13 16.12 -8.85 1.50
N LEU A 14 15.40 -8.05 2.25
CA LEU A 14 14.73 -6.85 1.73
C LEU A 14 15.64 -5.61 1.70
N GLY A 15 16.80 -5.70 2.31
CA GLY A 15 17.79 -4.63 2.39
C GLY A 15 18.09 -4.19 3.83
N PRO A 16 19.14 -3.37 4.02
CA PRO A 16 19.50 -2.83 5.32
C PRO A 16 18.31 -2.20 6.05
N GLY A 17 18.12 -2.56 7.31
CA GLY A 17 17.04 -2.06 8.17
C GLY A 17 15.66 -2.67 7.95
N LEU A 18 15.47 -3.57 6.97
CA LEU A 18 14.14 -4.06 6.55
C LEU A 18 13.89 -5.55 6.81
N GLY A 19 14.94 -6.32 7.18
CA GLY A 19 14.80 -7.76 7.42
C GLY A 19 14.64 -8.57 6.15
N SER A 20 13.90 -9.69 6.24
CA SER A 20 13.75 -10.66 5.15
C SER A 20 12.30 -11.14 5.02
N ILE A 21 11.95 -11.62 3.84
CA ILE A 21 10.68 -12.29 3.54
C ILE A 21 10.96 -13.76 3.15
N SER A 22 10.08 -14.69 3.56
CA SER A 22 10.21 -16.09 3.14
C SER A 22 9.89 -16.26 1.65
N ALA A 23 10.52 -17.28 1.04
CA ALA A 23 10.27 -17.66 -0.34
C ALA A 23 8.79 -17.88 -0.62
N GLU A 24 8.08 -18.60 0.27
CA GLU A 24 6.65 -18.89 0.13
C GLU A 24 5.80 -17.59 0.05
N ARG A 25 6.07 -16.62 0.93
CA ARG A 25 5.34 -15.33 0.93
C ARG A 25 5.66 -14.51 -0.31
N LEU A 26 6.90 -14.53 -0.78
CA LEU A 26 7.30 -13.84 -2.01
C LEU A 26 6.67 -14.47 -3.24
N GLU A 27 6.73 -15.81 -3.38
CA GLU A 27 6.09 -16.55 -4.48
C GLU A 27 4.58 -16.30 -4.53
N GLY A 28 3.92 -16.30 -3.36
CA GLY A 28 2.51 -15.98 -3.26
C GLY A 28 2.19 -14.55 -3.69
N LEU A 29 3.00 -13.56 -3.30
CA LEU A 29 2.84 -12.19 -3.79
C LEU A 29 3.07 -12.08 -5.30
N VAL A 30 4.09 -12.76 -5.83
CA VAL A 30 4.35 -12.81 -7.28
C VAL A 30 3.17 -13.42 -8.02
N SER A 31 2.59 -14.50 -7.49
CA SER A 31 1.38 -15.11 -8.05
C SER A 31 0.16 -14.19 -7.98
N PHE A 32 0.02 -13.45 -6.90
CA PHE A 32 -1.07 -12.49 -6.70
C PHE A 32 -0.98 -11.29 -7.65
N HIS A 33 0.21 -10.71 -7.80
CA HIS A 33 0.46 -9.56 -8.66
C HIS A 33 0.66 -9.92 -10.15
N GLY A 34 1.03 -11.19 -10.44
CA GLY A 34 1.34 -11.69 -11.77
C GLY A 34 2.84 -11.77 -12.10
N TYR A 35 3.67 -10.91 -11.52
CA TYR A 35 5.14 -10.91 -11.63
C TYR A 35 5.75 -10.06 -10.50
N LEU A 36 7.08 -10.14 -10.31
CA LEU A 36 7.76 -9.30 -9.33
C LEU A 36 8.02 -7.89 -9.90
N ALA A 37 7.09 -6.97 -9.65
CA ALA A 37 7.21 -5.58 -10.06
C ALA A 37 8.00 -4.75 -9.05
N THR A 38 8.75 -3.75 -9.52
CA THR A 38 9.47 -2.80 -8.65
C THR A 38 8.55 -2.10 -7.65
N GLY A 39 7.36 -1.67 -8.07
CA GLY A 39 6.40 -1.02 -7.17
C GLY A 39 5.88 -1.95 -6.08
N ALA A 40 5.65 -3.23 -6.40
CA ALA A 40 5.30 -4.24 -5.40
C ALA A 40 6.46 -4.51 -4.44
N PHE A 41 7.71 -4.54 -4.93
CA PHE A 41 8.88 -4.66 -4.07
C PHE A 41 9.03 -3.47 -3.10
N ILE A 42 8.80 -2.24 -3.59
CA ILE A 42 8.75 -1.04 -2.75
C ILE A 42 7.68 -1.18 -1.67
N GLY A 43 6.49 -1.66 -2.00
CA GLY A 43 5.42 -1.89 -1.03
C GLY A 43 5.80 -2.91 0.06
N MET A 44 6.53 -4.00 -0.29
CA MET A 44 7.09 -4.93 0.70
C MET A 44 8.06 -4.24 1.65
N GLN A 45 8.98 -3.44 1.10
CA GLN A 45 9.94 -2.68 1.91
C GLN A 45 9.23 -1.67 2.82
N MET A 46 8.23 -0.95 2.31
CA MET A 46 7.46 0.01 3.10
C MET A 46 6.62 -0.69 4.19
N SER A 47 6.04 -1.87 3.92
CA SER A 47 5.35 -2.66 4.94
C SER A 47 6.31 -3.07 6.06
N ALA A 48 7.47 -3.63 5.72
CA ALA A 48 8.49 -4.01 6.69
C ALA A 48 8.98 -2.82 7.54
N LEU A 49 9.25 -1.69 6.89
CA LEU A 49 9.67 -0.45 7.55
C LEU A 49 8.58 0.09 8.50
N GLY A 50 7.35 0.17 8.02
CA GLY A 50 6.23 0.67 8.80
C GLY A 50 5.93 -0.18 10.03
N ARG A 51 5.93 -1.51 9.88
CA ARG A 51 5.76 -2.43 11.01
C ARG A 51 6.86 -2.25 12.05
N ARG A 52 8.11 -2.13 11.63
CA ARG A 52 9.25 -1.88 12.52
C ARG A 52 9.12 -0.52 13.24
N LEU A 53 8.80 0.55 12.52
CA LEU A 53 8.68 1.90 13.09
C LEU A 53 7.53 2.01 14.10
N LEU A 54 6.46 1.24 13.90
CA LEU A 54 5.30 1.18 14.80
C LEU A 54 5.46 0.14 15.91
N GLY A 55 6.54 -0.65 15.92
CA GLY A 55 6.75 -1.72 16.89
C GLY A 55 5.62 -2.76 16.84
N LEU A 56 5.24 -3.18 15.64
CA LEU A 56 4.19 -4.17 15.40
C LEU A 56 4.76 -5.57 15.37
N GLU A 57 4.10 -6.48 16.05
CA GLU A 57 4.38 -7.91 15.97
C GLU A 57 3.75 -8.56 14.73
N ASN A 58 4.16 -9.80 14.43
CA ASN A 58 3.58 -10.56 13.33
C ASN A 58 2.10 -10.84 13.61
N GLY A 59 1.25 -10.58 12.59
CA GLY A 59 -0.20 -10.81 12.69
C GLY A 59 -1.00 -9.65 13.28
N GLU A 60 -0.35 -8.61 13.83
CA GLU A 60 -1.10 -7.40 14.25
C GLU A 60 -1.74 -6.71 13.04
N ARG A 61 -3.03 -6.38 13.21
CA ARG A 61 -3.80 -5.68 12.17
C ARG A 61 -3.34 -4.25 12.03
N ILE A 62 -3.21 -3.84 10.76
CA ILE A 62 -2.92 -2.46 10.38
C ILE A 62 -4.01 -1.94 9.45
N HIS A 63 -4.05 -0.62 9.29
CA HIS A 63 -4.78 0.04 8.21
C HIS A 63 -3.78 0.81 7.36
N VAL A 64 -4.03 0.82 6.06
CA VAL A 64 -3.10 1.38 5.07
C VAL A 64 -3.85 2.34 4.15
N VAL A 65 -3.31 3.53 3.97
CA VAL A 65 -3.69 4.45 2.91
C VAL A 65 -2.55 4.50 1.90
N CYS A 66 -2.79 4.05 0.66
CA CYS A 66 -1.83 4.16 -0.45
C CYS A 66 -2.12 5.39 -1.29
N GLU A 67 -1.08 6.17 -1.59
CA GLU A 67 -1.20 7.40 -2.39
C GLU A 67 -1.00 7.15 -3.91
N THR A 68 -1.07 5.89 -4.33
CA THR A 68 -1.09 5.47 -5.73
C THR A 68 -1.88 4.18 -5.90
N ILE A 69 -2.57 4.05 -7.05
CA ILE A 69 -3.29 2.84 -7.45
C ILE A 69 -2.37 1.78 -8.09
N ASN A 70 -1.13 2.14 -8.45
CA ASN A 70 -0.20 1.22 -9.11
C ASN A 70 0.23 0.08 -8.16
N CYS A 71 1.20 -0.73 -8.53
CA CYS A 71 1.63 -1.97 -7.85
C CYS A 71 1.86 -1.88 -6.31
N LEU A 72 1.96 -0.67 -5.75
CA LEU A 72 2.25 -0.42 -4.34
C LEU A 72 1.23 -1.02 -3.36
N PRO A 73 -0.09 -1.04 -3.63
CA PRO A 73 -1.09 -1.61 -2.72
C PRO A 73 -1.02 -3.13 -2.54
N ASP A 74 -0.55 -3.86 -3.53
CA ASP A 74 -0.64 -5.33 -3.57
C ASP A 74 0.07 -6.06 -2.43
N PRO A 75 1.30 -5.68 -2.02
CA PRO A 75 1.94 -6.27 -0.85
C PRO A 75 1.11 -6.13 0.43
N PHE A 76 0.46 -5.00 0.65
CA PHE A 76 -0.39 -4.79 1.81
C PHE A 76 -1.64 -5.66 1.78
N GLN A 77 -2.19 -5.91 0.59
CA GLN A 77 -3.31 -6.82 0.42
C GLN A 77 -2.90 -8.27 0.72
N TYR A 78 -1.83 -8.72 0.10
CA TYR A 78 -1.41 -10.11 0.19
C TYR A 78 -0.69 -10.44 1.51
N LEU A 79 0.28 -9.63 1.92
CA LEU A 79 1.15 -9.93 3.06
C LEU A 79 0.53 -9.50 4.41
N ASP A 80 -0.21 -8.39 4.41
CA ASP A 80 -0.77 -7.81 5.63
C ASP A 80 -2.29 -8.02 5.75
N GLY A 81 -2.93 -8.60 4.73
CA GLY A 81 -4.37 -8.83 4.71
C GLY A 81 -5.21 -7.55 4.68
N CYS A 82 -4.61 -6.42 4.29
CA CYS A 82 -5.29 -5.12 4.18
C CYS A 82 -5.93 -4.98 2.81
N THR A 83 -7.19 -5.38 2.67
CA THR A 83 -7.89 -5.28 1.38
C THR A 83 -8.85 -4.10 1.34
N VAL A 84 -9.21 -3.65 0.12
CA VAL A 84 -10.27 -2.65 -0.07
C VAL A 84 -11.60 -3.19 0.48
N GLY A 85 -11.89 -4.48 0.28
CA GLY A 85 -13.14 -5.12 0.72
C GLY A 85 -13.30 -5.17 2.23
N ASN A 86 -12.22 -5.42 2.99
CA ASN A 86 -12.25 -5.41 4.45
C ASN A 86 -11.98 -4.04 5.07
N LYS A 87 -11.82 -2.99 4.21
CA LYS A 87 -11.52 -1.61 4.59
C LYS A 87 -10.17 -1.43 5.31
N GLY A 88 -9.29 -2.43 5.27
CA GLY A 88 -7.93 -2.33 5.76
C GLY A 88 -7.04 -1.50 4.83
N LEU A 89 -7.43 -1.39 3.55
CA LEU A 89 -6.74 -0.60 2.54
C LEU A 89 -7.67 0.47 1.96
N ILE A 90 -7.18 1.69 1.92
CA ILE A 90 -7.77 2.83 1.20
C ILE A 90 -6.76 3.28 0.15
N ILE A 91 -7.26 3.62 -1.05
CA ILE A 91 -6.44 4.19 -2.11
C ILE A 91 -6.86 5.64 -2.31
N GLU A 92 -5.96 6.57 -2.04
CA GLU A 92 -6.09 8.00 -2.30
C GLU A 92 -5.09 8.38 -3.40
N ASP A 93 -5.44 8.09 -4.64
CA ASP A 93 -4.52 8.19 -5.79
C ASP A 93 -4.10 9.64 -6.08
N THR A 94 -3.04 10.07 -5.39
CA THR A 94 -2.38 11.36 -5.62
C THR A 94 -1.16 11.24 -6.54
N GLY A 95 -0.88 10.03 -7.05
CA GLY A 95 0.26 9.71 -7.90
C GLY A 95 1.60 9.65 -7.17
N LYS A 96 1.62 9.65 -5.83
CA LYS A 96 2.84 9.58 -5.04
C LYS A 96 3.16 8.14 -4.66
N MET A 97 4.43 7.77 -4.73
CA MET A 97 4.92 6.50 -4.19
C MET A 97 5.05 6.61 -2.66
N ALA A 98 3.90 6.62 -1.99
CA ALA A 98 3.79 6.84 -0.55
C ALA A 98 2.65 6.03 0.06
N VAL A 99 2.80 5.71 1.34
CA VAL A 99 1.79 5.01 2.15
C VAL A 99 1.73 5.60 3.55
N THR A 100 0.53 5.63 4.12
CA THR A 100 0.33 5.83 5.56
C THR A 100 -0.13 4.53 6.18
N ILE A 101 0.63 4.02 7.14
CA ILE A 101 0.35 2.79 7.88
C ILE A 101 -0.02 3.18 9.30
N THR A 102 -1.18 2.71 9.80
CA THR A 102 -1.62 2.95 11.17
C THR A 102 -1.86 1.65 11.92
N LYS A 103 -1.66 1.69 13.24
CA LYS A 103 -2.16 0.64 14.13
C LYS A 103 -3.69 0.60 14.08
N HIS A 104 -4.26 -0.57 14.42
CA HIS A 104 -5.69 -0.63 14.66
C HIS A 104 -6.04 0.19 15.92
N ALA A 105 -7.05 1.04 15.82
CA ALA A 105 -7.62 1.75 16.95
C ALA A 105 -9.15 1.72 16.90
N PRO A 106 -9.83 1.88 18.04
CA PRO A 106 -11.28 1.95 18.10
C PRO A 106 -11.85 3.13 17.30
N PRO A 107 -13.11 3.04 16.85
CA PRO A 107 -13.78 4.19 16.22
C PRO A 107 -13.82 5.43 17.14
N ASN A 108 -13.64 6.60 16.57
CA ASN A 108 -13.56 7.92 17.23
C ASN A 108 -12.29 8.13 18.10
N GLU A 109 -11.30 7.28 17.99
CA GLU A 109 -9.97 7.47 18.57
C GLU A 109 -8.94 7.77 17.50
N ASP A 110 -7.80 8.30 17.90
CA ASP A 110 -6.67 8.53 17.01
C ASP A 110 -5.79 7.28 16.94
N ALA A 111 -5.50 6.83 15.73
CA ALA A 111 -4.58 5.73 15.47
C ALA A 111 -3.16 6.26 15.29
N PRO A 112 -2.18 5.81 16.10
CA PRO A 112 -0.77 6.11 15.83
C PRO A 112 -0.34 5.45 14.52
N GLY A 113 0.37 6.23 13.70
CA GLY A 113 0.78 5.80 12.37
C GLY A 113 2.12 6.36 11.94
N VAL A 114 2.51 5.96 10.74
CA VAL A 114 3.69 6.46 10.04
C VAL A 114 3.36 6.62 8.56
N ARG A 115 3.67 7.79 8.00
CA ARG A 115 3.66 8.01 6.55
C ARG A 115 5.06 7.81 6.02
N ILE A 116 5.20 6.97 4.99
CA ILE A 116 6.46 6.59 4.36
C ILE A 116 6.39 6.95 2.88
N VAL A 117 7.43 7.57 2.34
CA VAL A 117 7.53 7.95 0.92
C VAL A 117 8.86 7.51 0.34
N LEU A 118 8.86 7.05 -0.92
CA LEU A 118 10.09 6.90 -1.69
C LEU A 118 10.62 8.30 -2.03
N ASP A 119 11.75 8.66 -1.43
CA ASP A 119 12.28 10.03 -1.48
C ASP A 119 13.15 10.26 -2.72
N ALA A 120 12.68 11.14 -3.61
CA ALA A 120 13.39 11.48 -4.84
C ALA A 120 14.80 12.04 -4.60
N ASN A 121 15.05 12.72 -3.48
CA ASN A 121 16.38 13.21 -3.17
C ASN A 121 17.32 12.09 -2.71
N LYS A 122 16.81 11.14 -1.96
CA LYS A 122 17.58 9.97 -1.51
C LYS A 122 17.86 8.99 -2.66
N THR A 123 16.90 8.79 -3.56
CA THR A 123 17.10 7.91 -4.72
C THR A 123 18.21 8.40 -5.67
N LYS A 124 18.57 9.70 -5.66
CA LYS A 124 19.70 10.24 -6.44
C LYS A 124 21.03 9.53 -6.19
N HIS A 125 21.22 8.98 -5.01
CA HIS A 125 22.42 8.20 -4.67
C HIS A 125 22.45 6.82 -5.33
N TYR A 126 21.34 6.40 -5.94
CA TYR A 126 21.13 5.12 -6.61
C TYR A 126 20.65 5.34 -8.05
N PRO A 127 21.56 5.57 -9.01
CA PRO A 127 21.23 6.07 -10.36
C PRO A 127 20.18 5.23 -11.11
N LYS A 128 20.26 3.90 -11.02
CA LYS A 128 19.29 3.00 -11.67
C LYS A 128 17.88 3.17 -11.08
N LEU A 129 17.76 3.15 -9.75
CA LEU A 129 16.50 3.38 -9.07
C LEU A 129 15.94 4.77 -9.37
N HIS A 130 16.79 5.80 -9.33
CA HIS A 130 16.38 7.16 -9.61
C HIS A 130 15.89 7.32 -11.06
N ALA A 131 16.59 6.74 -12.04
CA ALA A 131 16.18 6.78 -13.44
C ALA A 131 14.84 6.07 -13.66
N TRP A 132 14.61 4.92 -13.02
CA TRP A 132 13.33 4.22 -13.04
C TRP A 132 12.22 5.06 -12.40
N TYR A 133 12.45 5.62 -11.22
CA TYR A 133 11.46 6.39 -10.46
C TYR A 133 11.07 7.68 -11.17
N MET A 134 12.04 8.43 -11.67
CA MET A 134 11.83 9.71 -12.37
C MET A 134 11.46 9.56 -13.84
N LYS A 135 11.36 8.30 -14.35
CA LYS A 135 11.07 8.00 -15.76
C LYS A 135 12.09 8.62 -16.74
N THR A 136 13.32 8.82 -16.31
CA THR A 136 14.40 9.39 -17.13
C THR A 136 15.19 8.34 -17.93
N GLY A 137 14.93 7.04 -17.67
CA GLY A 137 15.55 5.92 -18.38
C GLY A 137 14.69 4.65 -18.27
N LYS A 138 14.93 3.73 -19.20
CA LYS A 138 14.32 2.37 -19.14
C LYS A 138 15.25 1.47 -18.33
N VAL A 139 14.88 1.19 -17.09
CA VAL A 139 15.59 0.27 -16.20
C VAL A 139 14.72 -0.95 -15.97
N PRO A 140 15.20 -2.17 -16.22
CA PRO A 140 14.48 -3.41 -15.93
C PRO A 140 14.12 -3.55 -14.45
N HIS A 141 13.02 -4.27 -14.16
CA HIS A 141 12.56 -4.47 -12.79
C HIS A 141 13.58 -5.16 -11.91
N ASP A 142 14.28 -6.18 -12.43
CA ASP A 142 15.30 -6.93 -11.70
C ASP A 142 16.48 -6.03 -11.29
N GLU A 143 17.02 -5.20 -12.19
CA GLU A 143 18.10 -4.27 -11.86
C GLU A 143 17.66 -3.21 -10.82
N THR A 144 16.40 -2.77 -10.92
CA THR A 144 15.84 -1.81 -9.96
C THR A 144 15.64 -2.46 -8.59
N ILE A 145 15.19 -3.72 -8.55
CA ILE A 145 15.01 -4.48 -7.31
C ILE A 145 16.35 -4.77 -6.64
N GLU A 146 17.38 -5.15 -7.39
CA GLU A 146 18.73 -5.30 -6.84
C GLU A 146 19.22 -4.00 -6.18
N THR A 147 18.98 -2.87 -6.83
CA THR A 147 19.31 -1.55 -6.28
C THR A 147 18.49 -1.23 -5.01
N LEU A 148 17.21 -1.61 -4.96
CA LEU A 148 16.36 -1.45 -3.77
C LEU A 148 16.84 -2.32 -2.60
N ILE A 149 17.30 -3.54 -2.89
CA ILE A 149 17.89 -4.43 -1.86
C ILE A 149 19.18 -3.82 -1.30
N GLU A 150 20.04 -3.27 -2.16
CA GLU A 150 21.28 -2.58 -1.73
C GLU A 150 20.94 -1.35 -0.86
N ALA A 151 19.98 -0.54 -1.29
CA ALA A 151 19.62 0.70 -0.62
C ALA A 151 18.87 0.49 0.71
N GLY A 152 18.02 -0.53 0.78
CA GLY A 152 17.20 -0.80 1.94
C GLY A 152 16.34 0.40 2.35
N GLU A 153 16.35 0.73 3.64
CA GLU A 153 15.57 1.87 4.16
C GLU A 153 16.11 3.25 3.77
N ASN A 154 17.34 3.33 3.27
CA ASN A 154 17.99 4.63 2.99
C ASN A 154 17.32 5.45 1.88
N VAL A 155 16.46 4.85 1.07
CA VAL A 155 15.71 5.55 0.01
C VAL A 155 14.36 6.08 0.45
N TYR A 156 13.95 5.78 1.69
CA TYR A 156 12.67 6.23 2.23
C TYR A 156 12.85 7.41 3.18
N SER A 157 11.88 8.34 3.15
CA SER A 157 11.64 9.29 4.22
C SER A 157 10.33 8.95 4.90
N TYR A 158 10.22 9.22 6.19
CA TYR A 158 9.01 8.94 6.95
C TYR A 158 8.75 10.00 8.02
N GLU A 159 7.49 10.14 8.39
CA GLU A 159 7.02 10.97 9.47
C GLU A 159 6.00 10.21 10.34
N ARG A 160 6.00 10.45 11.65
CA ARG A 160 4.97 9.91 12.54
C ARG A 160 3.72 10.76 12.41
N VAL A 161 2.58 10.07 12.33
CA VAL A 161 1.27 10.71 12.17
C VAL A 161 0.29 10.16 13.19
N SER A 162 -0.76 10.93 13.47
CA SER A 162 -1.93 10.48 14.21
C SER A 162 -3.14 10.62 13.29
N VAL A 163 -3.84 9.52 13.03
CA VAL A 163 -4.93 9.49 12.05
C VAL A 163 -6.24 9.21 12.78
N PRO A 164 -7.22 10.11 12.69
CA PRO A 164 -8.52 9.88 13.33
C PRO A 164 -9.24 8.70 12.67
N VAL A 165 -9.68 7.75 13.50
CA VAL A 165 -10.47 6.60 13.06
C VAL A 165 -11.94 7.02 12.98
N PRO A 166 -12.57 6.98 11.80
CA PRO A 166 -13.96 7.38 11.67
C PRO A 166 -14.89 6.57 12.55
N GLY A 167 -15.85 7.22 13.17
CA GLY A 167 -16.94 6.58 13.87
C GLY A 167 -17.77 5.67 12.95
N ARG A 168 -18.53 4.77 13.51
CA ARG A 168 -19.46 3.93 12.74
C ARG A 168 -20.53 4.82 12.09
N ILE A 169 -20.59 4.79 10.78
CA ILE A 169 -21.65 5.44 10.01
C ILE A 169 -22.75 4.41 9.77
N GLU A 170 -23.97 4.70 10.20
CA GLU A 170 -25.15 3.89 9.85
C GLU A 170 -25.36 3.96 8.34
N LYS A 171 -25.44 2.79 7.71
CA LYS A 171 -25.68 2.67 6.28
C LYS A 171 -27.19 2.60 6.04
N ILE A 172 -27.73 3.59 5.36
CA ILE A 172 -29.12 3.59 4.90
C ILE A 172 -29.11 3.13 3.44
N ILE A 173 -29.81 2.02 3.16
CA ILE A 173 -30.00 1.51 1.80
C ILE A 173 -31.32 2.09 1.28
N THR A 174 -31.30 2.65 0.08
CA THR A 174 -32.49 3.20 -0.59
C THR A 174 -32.49 2.82 -2.08
N ILE A 175 -33.63 2.98 -2.73
CA ILE A 175 -33.79 2.75 -4.18
C ILE A 175 -33.62 4.08 -4.90
N CYS A 176 -32.81 4.09 -5.96
CA CYS A 176 -32.67 5.26 -6.82
C CYS A 176 -33.97 5.54 -7.57
N SER A 177 -34.45 6.76 -7.49
CA SER A 177 -35.71 7.18 -8.16
C SER A 177 -35.61 7.25 -9.68
N ASP A 178 -34.39 7.15 -10.24
CA ASP A 178 -34.13 7.22 -11.67
C ASP A 178 -33.87 5.83 -12.28
N CYS A 179 -32.81 5.13 -11.84
CA CYS A 179 -32.45 3.83 -12.39
C CYS A 179 -33.10 2.64 -11.68
N GLY A 180 -33.73 2.82 -10.52
CA GLY A 180 -34.37 1.76 -9.76
C GLY A 180 -33.40 0.83 -9.01
N GLU A 181 -32.10 1.11 -9.01
CA GLU A 181 -31.11 0.30 -8.30
C GLU A 181 -30.98 0.70 -6.82
N SER A 182 -30.69 -0.26 -5.97
CA SER A 182 -30.42 0.01 -4.57
C SER A 182 -29.01 0.57 -4.37
N PHE A 183 -28.85 1.57 -3.52
CA PHE A 183 -27.56 2.15 -3.19
C PHE A 183 -27.46 2.55 -1.71
N VAL A 184 -26.24 2.68 -1.20
CA VAL A 184 -26.00 3.21 0.14
C VAL A 184 -26.13 4.74 0.08
N ARG A 185 -27.16 5.27 0.72
CA ARG A 185 -27.36 6.70 0.85
C ARG A 185 -26.40 7.29 1.88
N ASN A 186 -25.56 8.21 1.46
CA ASN A 186 -24.77 9.04 2.37
C ASN A 186 -25.70 10.06 3.06
N LYS A 187 -25.19 10.79 4.08
CA LYS A 187 -25.95 11.75 4.92
C LYS A 187 -26.77 12.83 4.18
N THR A 188 -26.61 12.95 2.87
CA THR A 188 -27.45 13.84 2.04
C THR A 188 -28.79 13.15 1.75
N ASN A 189 -29.91 13.84 2.00
CA ASN A 189 -31.25 13.39 1.63
C ASN A 189 -31.42 13.43 0.08
N CYS A 190 -30.73 12.53 -0.62
CA CYS A 190 -30.79 12.44 -2.07
C CYS A 190 -31.37 11.07 -2.44
N ASP A 191 -32.45 11.10 -3.25
CA ASP A 191 -33.14 9.91 -3.72
C ASP A 191 -32.51 9.35 -5.01
N TYR A 192 -31.40 9.92 -5.47
CA TYR A 192 -30.66 9.51 -6.66
C TYR A 192 -29.30 8.94 -6.27
N CYS A 193 -28.91 7.83 -6.92
CA CYS A 193 -27.56 7.27 -6.78
C CYS A 193 -26.49 8.27 -7.31
N PRO A 194 -25.19 8.08 -6.95
CA PRO A 194 -24.14 9.00 -7.39
C PRO A 194 -24.06 9.20 -8.91
N ASP A 195 -24.34 8.16 -9.71
CA ASP A 195 -24.23 8.23 -11.16
C ASP A 195 -25.39 9.02 -11.77
N CYS A 196 -26.64 8.69 -11.42
CA CYS A 196 -27.83 9.44 -11.90
C CYS A 196 -27.83 10.91 -11.44
N ARG A 197 -27.17 11.21 -10.30
CA ARG A 197 -27.04 12.60 -9.84
C ARG A 197 -26.04 13.41 -10.67
N LYS A 198 -24.95 12.78 -11.19
CA LYS A 198 -23.97 13.47 -12.06
C LYS A 198 -24.59 13.91 -13.39
N GLU A 199 -25.57 13.17 -13.90
CA GLU A 199 -26.24 13.49 -15.16
C GLU A 199 -27.26 14.66 -15.03
N LYS A 200 -27.58 15.09 -13.80
CA LYS A 200 -28.55 16.14 -13.50
C LYS A 200 -27.91 17.45 -13.02
N LEU A 201 -26.57 17.52 -12.96
CA LEU A 201 -25.77 18.71 -12.69
C LEU A 201 -25.12 19.22 -13.98
#